data_33eecfab1935b12bfc04c72a92857205
#
_entry.id   33eecfab1935b12bfc04c72a92857205
#
_cell.length_a   1.000
_cell.length_b   1.000
_cell.length_c   1.000
_cell.angle_alpha   90.00
_cell.angle_beta   90.00
_cell.angle_gamma   90.00
#
_symmetry.space_group_name_H-M   'P 1'
#
loop_
_entity.id
_entity.type
_entity.pdbx_description
1 polymer ?
#
loop_
_entity_poly.entity_id
_entity_poly.type
_entity_poly.pdbx_seq_one_letter_code
_entity_poly.pdbx_strand_id
1 'polypeptide(L)'
;MITANLVMVEAIMDDFIRGEIDAEIIEDDDSSIYLSIGDLMSGLLMFFALLFITALLQLAEKDVPKRVVIGNVVGQMKSNNINVKVNPETGDVSIQESILFAKGSTELKPEGKAFLRRFIPVYSGVIFSKPEFEQEISRVVIEGHTSSDGDDKTNLQLSLLRSSSVYNYIFYDMNFPTKAPLSQKILAAGRGEIESDNKRDNPGDRKVLFRFQFRSDELKKDIVKTSL
;
A
#
# COMPACT_ATOMS: atom_id res chain seq x y z
N MET A 1 16.40 95.70 -5.74
CA MET A 1 15.15 94.93 -5.55
C MET A 1 15.04 93.69 -6.49
N ILE A 2 15.67 93.72 -7.67
CA ILE A 2 15.60 92.66 -8.67
C ILE A 2 16.53 91.45 -8.30
N THR A 3 17.67 91.73 -7.66
CA THR A 3 18.65 90.63 -7.30
C THR A 3 18.22 89.75 -6.15
N ALA A 4 17.38 90.25 -5.21
CA ALA A 4 16.87 89.38 -4.10
C ALA A 4 15.81 88.40 -4.55
N ASN A 5 15.01 88.76 -5.55
CA ASN A 5 14.02 87.83 -6.11
C ASN A 5 14.64 86.67 -6.94
N LEU A 6 15.79 86.95 -7.59
CA LEU A 6 16.47 85.90 -8.39
C LEU A 6 17.10 84.86 -7.50
N VAL A 7 17.72 85.21 -6.39
CA VAL A 7 18.32 84.30 -5.41
C VAL A 7 17.25 83.45 -4.71
N MET A 8 16.09 84.05 -4.45
CA MET A 8 14.97 83.28 -3.84
C MET A 8 14.34 82.29 -4.80
N VAL A 9 14.27 82.62 -6.09
CA VAL A 9 13.77 81.69 -7.11
C VAL A 9 14.75 80.53 -7.35
N GLU A 10 16.07 80.84 -7.36
CA GLU A 10 17.09 79.75 -7.45
C GLU A 10 17.03 78.80 -6.23
N ALA A 11 16.90 79.33 -5.01
CA ALA A 11 16.80 78.52 -3.82
C ALA A 11 15.54 77.63 -3.80
N ILE A 12 14.40 78.12 -4.28
CA ILE A 12 13.15 77.35 -4.40
C ILE A 12 13.27 76.26 -5.49
N MET A 13 13.93 76.61 -6.63
CA MET A 13 14.15 75.63 -7.69
C MET A 13 15.13 74.53 -7.25
N ASP A 14 16.19 74.88 -6.50
CA ASP A 14 17.14 73.86 -5.98
C ASP A 14 16.47 72.95 -4.96
N ASP A 15 15.58 73.45 -4.12
CA ASP A 15 14.84 72.61 -3.12
C ASP A 15 13.80 71.75 -3.80
N PHE A 16 13.15 72.24 -4.86
CA PHE A 16 12.21 71.42 -5.66
C PHE A 16 12.91 70.31 -6.45
N ILE A 17 14.05 70.59 -7.10
CA ILE A 17 14.84 69.59 -7.83
C ILE A 17 15.41 68.56 -6.87
N ARG A 18 15.86 68.93 -5.66
CA ARG A 18 16.34 68.04 -4.64
C ARG A 18 15.23 67.13 -4.13
N GLY A 19 14.04 67.68 -3.88
CA GLY A 19 12.87 66.84 -3.46
C GLY A 19 12.42 65.83 -4.52
N GLU A 20 12.50 66.21 -5.80
CA GLU A 20 12.16 65.37 -6.92
C GLU A 20 13.20 64.20 -7.11
N ILE A 21 14.51 64.52 -6.96
CA ILE A 21 15.59 63.54 -7.03
C ILE A 21 15.54 62.60 -5.84
N ASP A 22 15.29 63.08 -4.62
CA ASP A 22 15.17 62.22 -3.43
C ASP A 22 13.93 61.29 -3.51
N ALA A 23 12.82 61.73 -4.08
CA ALA A 23 11.62 60.93 -4.32
C ALA A 23 11.86 59.82 -5.38
N GLU A 24 12.55 60.17 -6.48
CA GLU A 24 12.87 59.20 -7.55
C GLU A 24 13.85 58.11 -7.09
N ILE A 25 14.84 58.47 -6.22
CA ILE A 25 15.79 57.51 -5.64
C ILE A 25 15.09 56.57 -4.66
N ILE A 26 14.12 57.02 -3.89
CA ILE A 26 13.37 56.22 -2.92
C ILE A 26 12.42 55.25 -3.65
N GLU A 27 11.77 55.70 -4.74
CA GLU A 27 10.85 54.82 -5.51
C GLU A 27 11.61 53.73 -6.27
N ASP A 28 12.83 54.00 -6.75
CA ASP A 28 13.64 52.99 -7.48
C ASP A 28 14.25 51.95 -6.54
N ASP A 29 14.60 52.35 -5.30
CA ASP A 29 15.14 51.42 -4.28
C ASP A 29 14.05 50.46 -3.75
N ASP A 30 12.84 50.96 -3.50
CA ASP A 30 11.70 50.12 -3.10
C ASP A 30 11.31 49.10 -4.19
N SER A 31 11.31 49.51 -5.47
CA SER A 31 10.99 48.61 -6.57
C SER A 31 12.02 47.48 -6.73
N SER A 32 13.29 47.77 -6.51
CA SER A 32 14.38 46.79 -6.55
C SER A 32 14.29 45.76 -5.42
N ILE A 33 13.84 46.17 -4.22
CA ILE A 33 13.62 45.32 -3.08
C ILE A 33 12.46 44.32 -3.35
N TYR A 34 11.33 44.83 -3.90
CA TYR A 34 10.19 43.95 -4.25
C TYR A 34 10.53 42.93 -5.33
N LEU A 35 11.32 43.29 -6.34
CA LEU A 35 11.82 42.39 -7.36
C LEU A 35 12.72 41.31 -6.75
N SER A 36 13.62 41.69 -5.83
CA SER A 36 14.51 40.74 -5.15
C SER A 36 13.74 39.78 -4.23
N ILE A 37 12.73 40.27 -3.51
CA ILE A 37 11.85 39.46 -2.69
C ILE A 37 11.02 38.50 -3.59
N GLY A 38 10.51 38.99 -4.71
CA GLY A 38 9.76 38.18 -5.69
C GLY A 38 10.58 37.05 -6.26
N ASP A 39 11.85 37.28 -6.59
CA ASP A 39 12.77 36.25 -7.09
C ASP A 39 13.07 35.24 -6.01
N LEU A 40 13.35 35.66 -4.78
CA LEU A 40 13.55 34.75 -3.64
C LEU A 40 12.32 33.89 -3.37
N MET A 41 11.12 34.47 -3.39
CA MET A 41 9.87 33.74 -3.19
C MET A 41 9.61 32.77 -4.32
N SER A 42 9.90 33.13 -5.57
CA SER A 42 9.77 32.27 -6.74
C SER A 42 10.75 31.09 -6.67
N GLY A 43 12.00 31.35 -6.28
CA GLY A 43 13.00 30.31 -6.06
C GLY A 43 12.60 29.33 -4.95
N LEU A 44 12.08 29.86 -3.83
CA LEU A 44 11.60 29.05 -2.72
C LEU A 44 10.38 28.20 -3.12
N LEU A 45 9.43 28.78 -3.86
CA LEU A 45 8.27 28.06 -4.39
C LEU A 45 8.71 26.92 -5.32
N MET A 46 9.64 27.19 -6.23
CA MET A 46 10.17 26.16 -7.15
C MET A 46 10.89 25.04 -6.40
N PHE A 47 11.65 25.37 -5.35
CA PHE A 47 12.30 24.40 -4.48
C PHE A 47 11.28 23.51 -3.76
N PHE A 48 10.25 24.09 -3.15
CA PHE A 48 9.19 23.31 -2.52
C PHE A 48 8.37 22.46 -3.51
N ALA A 49 8.10 23.00 -4.71
CA ALA A 49 7.43 22.23 -5.76
C ALA A 49 8.27 21.01 -6.17
N LEU A 50 9.59 21.15 -6.30
CA LEU A 50 10.51 20.05 -6.59
C LEU A 50 10.54 19.02 -5.48
N LEU A 51 10.61 19.45 -4.21
CA LEU A 51 10.53 18.55 -3.05
C LEU A 51 9.19 17.81 -3.01
N PHE A 52 8.09 18.51 -3.29
CA PHE A 52 6.76 17.90 -3.32
C PHE A 52 6.63 16.84 -4.42
N ILE A 53 7.10 17.17 -5.64
CA ILE A 53 7.10 16.22 -6.76
C ILE A 53 7.96 14.99 -6.43
N THR A 54 9.16 15.18 -5.87
CA THR A 54 10.03 14.05 -5.48
C THR A 54 9.39 13.18 -4.40
N ALA A 55 8.70 13.78 -3.42
CA ALA A 55 7.95 13.04 -2.41
C ALA A 55 6.78 12.24 -3.01
N LEU A 56 6.04 12.84 -3.97
CA LEU A 56 4.96 12.13 -4.69
C LEU A 56 5.49 10.95 -5.50
N LEU A 57 6.61 11.11 -6.21
CA LEU A 57 7.23 10.04 -6.98
C LEU A 57 7.69 8.89 -6.08
N GLN A 58 8.32 9.18 -4.95
CA GLN A 58 8.71 8.15 -3.96
C GLN A 58 7.51 7.41 -3.37
N LEU A 59 6.38 8.09 -3.18
CA LEU A 59 5.14 7.44 -2.71
C LEU A 59 4.56 6.51 -3.78
N ALA A 60 4.58 6.93 -5.06
CA ALA A 60 4.07 6.15 -6.19
C ALA A 60 4.90 4.88 -6.45
N GLU A 61 6.23 4.96 -6.34
CA GLU A 61 7.12 3.81 -6.57
C GLU A 61 6.92 2.66 -5.58
N LYS A 62 6.48 2.94 -4.35
CA LYS A 62 6.31 1.91 -3.31
C LYS A 62 5.13 0.96 -3.55
N ASP A 63 4.12 1.37 -4.30
CA ASP A 63 2.93 0.55 -4.56
C ASP A 63 3.01 -0.25 -5.89
N VAL A 64 3.98 0.05 -6.74
CA VAL A 64 4.15 -0.64 -8.04
C VAL A 64 4.45 -2.14 -7.87
N PRO A 65 5.38 -2.57 -6.99
CA PRO A 65 5.66 -3.98 -6.81
C PRO A 65 4.43 -4.77 -6.36
N LYS A 66 3.66 -4.26 -5.40
CA LYS A 66 2.45 -4.90 -4.88
C LYS A 66 1.41 -5.14 -5.97
N ARG A 67 1.09 -4.12 -6.77
CA ARG A 67 0.12 -4.24 -7.88
C ARG A 67 0.56 -5.26 -8.94
N VAL A 68 1.85 -5.28 -9.24
CA VAL A 68 2.40 -6.23 -10.22
C VAL A 68 2.33 -7.66 -9.69
N VAL A 69 2.64 -7.89 -8.41
CA VAL A 69 2.47 -9.21 -7.77
C VAL A 69 1.02 -9.68 -7.87
N ILE A 70 0.08 -8.84 -7.46
CA ILE A 70 -1.37 -9.16 -7.49
C ILE A 70 -1.82 -9.51 -8.91
N GLY A 71 -1.43 -8.68 -9.91
CA GLY A 71 -1.75 -8.93 -11.32
C GLY A 71 -1.21 -10.27 -11.82
N ASN A 72 0.01 -10.64 -11.42
CA ASN A 72 0.60 -11.95 -11.77
C ASN A 72 -0.16 -13.11 -11.10
N VAL A 73 -0.55 -12.99 -9.82
CA VAL A 73 -1.37 -14.02 -9.16
C VAL A 73 -2.68 -14.23 -9.91
N VAL A 74 -3.41 -13.16 -10.21
CA VAL A 74 -4.67 -13.24 -10.98
C VAL A 74 -4.45 -13.89 -12.34
N GLY A 75 -3.42 -13.46 -13.06
CA GLY A 75 -3.08 -13.98 -14.40
C GLY A 75 -2.75 -15.47 -14.36
N GLN A 76 -1.88 -15.89 -13.42
CA GLN A 76 -1.47 -17.30 -13.31
C GLN A 76 -2.61 -18.21 -12.85
N MET A 77 -3.51 -17.74 -11.98
CA MET A 77 -4.69 -18.54 -11.60
C MET A 77 -5.59 -18.78 -12.82
N LYS A 78 -5.83 -17.76 -13.64
CA LYS A 78 -6.64 -17.86 -14.86
C LYS A 78 -5.98 -18.75 -15.90
N SER A 79 -4.71 -18.57 -16.22
CA SER A 79 -4.01 -19.32 -17.28
C SER A 79 -3.86 -20.80 -16.94
N ASN A 80 -3.82 -21.17 -15.65
CA ASN A 80 -3.76 -22.56 -15.20
C ASN A 80 -5.14 -23.17 -14.89
N ASN A 81 -6.24 -22.50 -15.25
CA ASN A 81 -7.62 -22.94 -15.01
C ASN A 81 -7.88 -23.30 -13.52
N ILE A 82 -7.30 -22.52 -12.60
CA ILE A 82 -7.51 -22.68 -11.17
C ILE A 82 -8.68 -21.81 -10.76
N ASN A 83 -9.80 -22.45 -10.42
CA ASN A 83 -11.03 -21.75 -10.04
C ASN A 83 -10.98 -21.31 -8.58
N VAL A 84 -10.53 -20.08 -8.36
CA VAL A 84 -10.45 -19.40 -7.06
C VAL A 84 -10.94 -17.98 -7.18
N LYS A 85 -11.40 -17.40 -6.07
CA LYS A 85 -11.64 -15.96 -5.97
C LYS A 85 -10.35 -15.26 -5.55
N VAL A 86 -9.86 -14.34 -6.37
CA VAL A 86 -8.72 -13.48 -6.04
C VAL A 86 -9.23 -12.06 -5.82
N ASN A 87 -8.89 -11.46 -4.70
CA ASN A 87 -9.17 -10.04 -4.45
C ASN A 87 -8.18 -9.18 -5.28
N PRO A 88 -8.65 -8.33 -6.19
CA PRO A 88 -7.78 -7.55 -7.08
C PRO A 88 -7.01 -6.42 -6.36
N GLU A 89 -7.39 -6.07 -5.13
CA GLU A 89 -6.74 -5.00 -4.36
C GLU A 89 -5.66 -5.54 -3.42
N THR A 90 -5.95 -6.69 -2.77
CA THR A 90 -5.07 -7.29 -1.76
C THR A 90 -4.27 -8.48 -2.27
N GLY A 91 -4.69 -9.11 -3.38
CA GLY A 91 -4.12 -10.34 -3.88
C GLY A 91 -4.53 -11.60 -3.11
N ASP A 92 -5.39 -11.46 -2.11
CA ASP A 92 -5.84 -12.57 -1.29
C ASP A 92 -6.59 -13.60 -2.14
N VAL A 93 -6.22 -14.86 -1.99
CA VAL A 93 -6.83 -15.99 -2.72
C VAL A 93 -7.77 -16.76 -1.80
N SER A 94 -9.05 -16.72 -2.12
CA SER A 94 -10.11 -17.40 -1.36
C SER A 94 -10.51 -18.72 -2.01
N ILE A 95 -10.44 -19.80 -1.25
CA ILE A 95 -10.85 -21.17 -1.62
C ILE A 95 -12.07 -21.53 -0.78
N GLN A 96 -13.17 -21.89 -1.42
CA GLN A 96 -14.39 -22.31 -0.74
C GLN A 96 -14.12 -23.56 0.11
N GLU A 97 -14.65 -23.59 1.34
CA GLU A 97 -14.55 -24.73 2.25
C GLU A 97 -14.97 -26.04 1.58
N SER A 98 -16.08 -26.04 0.86
CA SER A 98 -16.63 -27.20 0.19
C SER A 98 -15.70 -27.88 -0.83
N ILE A 99 -14.69 -27.17 -1.32
CA ILE A 99 -13.63 -27.74 -2.18
C ILE A 99 -12.67 -28.57 -1.35
N LEU A 100 -12.30 -28.11 -0.16
CA LEU A 100 -11.24 -28.69 0.65
C LEU A 100 -11.75 -29.71 1.68
N PHE A 101 -12.91 -29.45 2.29
CA PHE A 101 -13.42 -30.20 3.44
C PHE A 101 -14.85 -30.68 3.25
N ALA A 102 -15.23 -31.76 3.94
CA ALA A 102 -16.64 -32.09 4.18
C ALA A 102 -17.22 -31.15 5.25
N LYS A 103 -18.55 -30.99 5.29
CA LYS A 103 -19.24 -30.16 6.27
C LYS A 103 -18.85 -30.57 7.70
N GLY A 104 -18.39 -29.61 8.50
CA GLY A 104 -17.98 -29.85 9.89
C GLY A 104 -16.64 -30.58 10.05
N SER A 105 -15.99 -30.98 8.96
CA SER A 105 -14.72 -31.72 9.02
C SER A 105 -13.53 -30.75 9.02
N THR A 106 -12.45 -31.22 9.64
CA THR A 106 -11.10 -30.60 9.59
C THR A 106 -10.14 -31.41 8.71
N GLU A 107 -10.56 -32.57 8.23
CA GLU A 107 -9.77 -33.41 7.34
C GLU A 107 -9.97 -33.04 5.88
N LEU A 108 -8.86 -32.92 5.15
CA LEU A 108 -8.88 -32.66 3.72
C LEU A 108 -9.42 -33.84 2.96
N LYS A 109 -10.46 -33.63 2.18
CA LYS A 109 -11.00 -34.65 1.28
C LYS A 109 -10.08 -34.87 0.05
N PRO A 110 -10.18 -36.03 -0.64
CA PRO A 110 -9.32 -36.35 -1.78
C PRO A 110 -9.30 -35.27 -2.87
N GLU A 111 -10.47 -34.66 -3.18
CA GLU A 111 -10.60 -33.60 -4.15
C GLU A 111 -9.88 -32.31 -3.69
N GLY A 112 -9.94 -32.02 -2.39
CA GLY A 112 -9.23 -30.91 -1.77
C GLY A 112 -7.71 -31.09 -1.85
N LYS A 113 -7.22 -32.30 -1.58
CA LYS A 113 -5.81 -32.63 -1.75
C LYS A 113 -5.37 -32.50 -3.21
N ALA A 114 -6.19 -32.98 -4.15
CA ALA A 114 -5.92 -32.86 -5.58
C ALA A 114 -5.91 -31.38 -6.04
N PHE A 115 -6.82 -30.57 -5.51
CA PHE A 115 -6.86 -29.14 -5.75
C PHE A 115 -5.57 -28.45 -5.26
N LEU A 116 -5.16 -28.70 -4.02
CA LEU A 116 -3.95 -28.10 -3.43
C LEU A 116 -2.68 -28.48 -4.21
N ARG A 117 -2.58 -29.73 -4.71
CA ARG A 117 -1.46 -30.17 -5.56
C ARG A 117 -1.32 -29.38 -6.85
N ARG A 118 -2.41 -28.86 -7.41
CA ARG A 118 -2.38 -27.98 -8.59
C ARG A 118 -2.18 -26.52 -8.23
N PHE A 119 -2.83 -26.08 -7.16
CA PHE A 119 -2.85 -24.67 -6.74
C PHE A 119 -1.50 -24.21 -6.17
N ILE A 120 -0.94 -24.95 -5.20
CA ILE A 120 0.23 -24.50 -4.43
C ILE A 120 1.47 -24.28 -5.29
N PRO A 121 1.84 -25.17 -6.25
CA PRO A 121 3.01 -24.90 -7.09
C PRO A 121 2.87 -23.66 -7.96
N VAL A 122 1.67 -23.39 -8.49
CA VAL A 122 1.39 -22.19 -9.29
C VAL A 122 1.43 -20.94 -8.41
N TYR A 123 0.77 -20.98 -7.26
CA TYR A 123 0.69 -19.87 -6.31
C TYR A 123 2.08 -19.47 -5.79
N SER A 124 2.83 -20.44 -5.28
CA SER A 124 4.17 -20.19 -4.77
C SER A 124 5.16 -19.83 -5.89
N GLY A 125 4.97 -20.37 -7.09
CA GLY A 125 5.75 -20.00 -8.28
C GLY A 125 5.67 -18.52 -8.61
N VAL A 126 4.52 -17.87 -8.39
CA VAL A 126 4.41 -16.41 -8.55
C VAL A 126 5.26 -15.67 -7.52
N ILE A 127 5.19 -16.07 -6.26
CA ILE A 127 5.91 -15.44 -5.14
C ILE A 127 7.42 -15.43 -5.40
N PHE A 128 7.96 -16.55 -5.87
CA PHE A 128 9.38 -16.76 -6.08
C PHE A 128 9.82 -16.60 -7.55
N SER A 129 8.96 -16.03 -8.42
CA SER A 129 9.28 -15.82 -9.83
C SER A 129 10.32 -14.72 -10.06
N LYS A 130 10.40 -13.75 -9.15
CA LYS A 130 11.31 -12.60 -9.20
C LYS A 130 11.77 -12.23 -7.79
N PRO A 131 13.03 -11.80 -7.61
CA PRO A 131 13.54 -11.36 -6.32
C PRO A 131 12.71 -10.22 -5.69
N GLU A 132 12.21 -9.31 -6.52
CA GLU A 132 11.40 -8.17 -6.06
C GLU A 132 10.07 -8.63 -5.45
N PHE A 133 9.45 -9.69 -5.99
CA PHE A 133 8.22 -10.27 -5.46
C PHE A 133 8.47 -10.96 -4.13
N GLU A 134 9.55 -11.72 -4.06
CA GLU A 134 9.96 -12.39 -2.82
C GLU A 134 10.26 -11.39 -1.70
N GLN A 135 10.89 -10.26 -2.02
CA GLN A 135 11.19 -9.20 -1.06
C GLN A 135 9.96 -8.43 -0.62
N GLU A 136 9.01 -8.17 -1.53
CA GLU A 136 7.79 -7.42 -1.25
C GLU A 136 6.81 -8.24 -0.40
N ILE A 137 6.74 -9.56 -0.59
CA ILE A 137 5.88 -10.43 0.21
C ILE A 137 6.63 -10.82 1.47
N SER A 138 6.28 -10.21 2.61
CA SER A 138 6.87 -10.56 3.91
C SER A 138 6.40 -11.92 4.39
N ARG A 139 5.10 -12.21 4.26
CA ARG A 139 4.48 -13.47 4.69
C ARG A 139 3.26 -13.84 3.84
N VAL A 140 2.90 -15.12 3.93
CA VAL A 140 1.62 -15.67 3.47
C VAL A 140 0.91 -16.28 4.66
N VAL A 141 -0.33 -15.88 4.91
CA VAL A 141 -1.13 -16.44 6.01
C VAL A 141 -2.24 -17.32 5.43
N ILE A 142 -2.27 -18.59 5.82
CA ILE A 142 -3.40 -19.48 5.55
C ILE A 142 -4.42 -19.24 6.65
N GLU A 143 -5.50 -18.56 6.34
CA GLU A 143 -6.56 -18.25 7.31
C GLU A 143 -7.78 -19.15 7.08
N GLY A 144 -8.22 -19.85 8.12
CA GLY A 144 -9.50 -20.53 8.13
C GLY A 144 -10.61 -19.55 8.54
N HIS A 145 -11.74 -19.58 7.83
CA HIS A 145 -12.94 -18.80 8.13
C HIS A 145 -14.15 -19.71 8.22
N THR A 146 -15.05 -19.41 9.16
CA THR A 146 -16.36 -20.06 9.32
C THR A 146 -17.48 -19.03 9.03
N SER A 147 -18.70 -19.52 8.90
CA SER A 147 -19.90 -18.68 8.97
C SER A 147 -20.27 -18.45 10.44
N SER A 148 -21.30 -17.65 10.67
CA SER A 148 -21.87 -17.35 11.98
C SER A 148 -22.75 -18.49 12.55
N ASP A 149 -22.74 -19.67 11.95
CA ASP A 149 -23.45 -20.85 12.47
C ASP A 149 -22.61 -21.54 13.57
N GLY A 150 -23.15 -21.60 14.78
CA GLY A 150 -22.50 -22.18 15.95
C GLY A 150 -22.07 -21.14 16.99
N ASP A 151 -21.14 -21.53 17.87
CA ASP A 151 -20.57 -20.61 18.87
C ASP A 151 -19.16 -20.17 18.48
N ASP A 152 -18.78 -18.95 18.87
CA ASP A 152 -17.50 -18.30 18.56
C ASP A 152 -16.28 -19.19 18.85
N LYS A 153 -16.30 -19.90 19.99
CA LYS A 153 -15.17 -20.75 20.43
C LYS A 153 -15.00 -21.93 19.51
N THR A 154 -16.11 -22.61 19.17
CA THR A 154 -16.11 -23.75 18.24
C THR A 154 -15.71 -23.30 16.84
N ASN A 155 -16.24 -22.18 16.38
CA ASN A 155 -15.90 -21.58 15.07
C ASN A 155 -14.42 -21.19 14.99
N LEU A 156 -13.86 -20.60 16.04
CA LEU A 156 -12.45 -20.28 16.10
C LEU A 156 -11.58 -21.57 16.06
N GLN A 157 -11.92 -22.57 16.85
CA GLN A 157 -11.18 -23.85 16.87
C GLN A 157 -11.27 -24.57 15.52
N LEU A 158 -12.45 -24.65 14.92
CA LEU A 158 -12.65 -25.26 13.61
C LEU A 158 -11.83 -24.57 12.52
N SER A 159 -11.85 -23.25 12.50
CA SER A 159 -11.08 -22.44 11.54
C SER A 159 -9.58 -22.65 11.68
N LEU A 160 -9.07 -22.70 12.91
CA LEU A 160 -7.65 -22.96 13.20
C LEU A 160 -7.23 -24.37 12.79
N LEU A 161 -8.03 -25.38 13.11
CA LEU A 161 -7.73 -26.75 12.72
C LEU A 161 -7.72 -26.94 11.20
N ARG A 162 -8.63 -26.28 10.47
CA ARG A 162 -8.67 -26.33 9.01
C ARG A 162 -7.44 -25.69 8.37
N SER A 163 -7.04 -24.51 8.83
CA SER A 163 -5.82 -23.87 8.33
C SER A 163 -4.58 -24.70 8.62
N SER A 164 -4.52 -25.33 9.82
CA SER A 164 -3.45 -26.25 10.20
C SER A 164 -3.43 -27.51 9.32
N SER A 165 -4.59 -28.08 8.98
CA SER A 165 -4.68 -29.24 8.09
C SER A 165 -4.19 -28.94 6.67
N VAL A 166 -4.50 -27.74 6.15
CA VAL A 166 -3.96 -27.26 4.86
C VAL A 166 -2.44 -27.09 4.93
N TYR A 167 -1.95 -26.44 5.98
CA TYR A 167 -0.52 -26.24 6.21
C TYR A 167 0.22 -27.58 6.27
N ASN A 168 -0.27 -28.51 7.10
CA ASN A 168 0.34 -29.83 7.29
C ASN A 168 0.41 -30.59 5.96
N TYR A 169 -0.69 -30.60 5.19
CA TYR A 169 -0.70 -31.27 3.90
C TYR A 169 0.33 -30.67 2.94
N ILE A 170 0.44 -29.34 2.87
CA ILE A 170 1.41 -28.67 1.99
C ILE A 170 2.84 -29.05 2.36
N PHE A 171 3.19 -29.06 3.65
CA PHE A 171 4.58 -29.18 4.07
C PHE A 171 5.01 -30.62 4.44
N TYR A 172 4.09 -31.50 4.74
CA TYR A 172 4.44 -32.89 5.07
C TYR A 172 4.09 -33.89 3.95
N ASP A 173 3.02 -33.64 3.19
CA ASP A 173 2.53 -34.58 2.20
C ASP A 173 2.79 -34.20 0.74
N MET A 174 3.13 -32.91 0.47
CA MET A 174 3.41 -32.44 -0.89
C MET A 174 4.92 -32.26 -1.14
N ASN A 175 5.31 -32.40 -2.41
CA ASN A 175 6.62 -32.03 -2.88
C ASN A 175 6.48 -31.09 -4.09
N PHE A 176 7.17 -29.93 -4.06
CA PHE A 176 7.17 -28.91 -5.13
C PHE A 176 8.42 -28.05 -5.03
N PRO A 177 8.87 -27.42 -6.14
CA PRO A 177 10.17 -26.74 -6.22
C PRO A 177 10.38 -25.62 -5.18
N THR A 178 9.33 -24.86 -4.88
CA THR A 178 9.38 -23.68 -3.98
C THR A 178 9.01 -24.01 -2.52
N LYS A 179 8.99 -25.28 -2.14
CA LYS A 179 8.58 -25.73 -0.80
C LYS A 179 9.45 -25.14 0.30
N ALA A 180 10.77 -25.20 0.15
CA ALA A 180 11.71 -24.72 1.16
C ALA A 180 11.60 -23.21 1.40
N PRO A 181 11.68 -22.33 0.37
CA PRO A 181 11.50 -20.90 0.59
C PRO A 181 10.07 -20.55 1.06
N LEU A 182 9.03 -21.25 0.60
CA LEU A 182 7.67 -21.01 1.06
C LEU A 182 7.51 -21.28 2.56
N SER A 183 8.14 -22.34 3.09
CA SER A 183 8.05 -22.71 4.50
C SER A 183 8.56 -21.62 5.45
N GLN A 184 9.44 -20.74 4.98
CA GLN A 184 9.96 -19.61 5.75
C GLN A 184 9.00 -18.41 5.80
N LYS A 185 8.04 -18.37 4.88
CA LYS A 185 7.12 -17.23 4.75
C LYS A 185 5.68 -17.53 5.15
N ILE A 186 5.32 -18.80 5.36
CA ILE A 186 3.92 -19.20 5.54
C ILE A 186 3.56 -19.40 7.01
N LEU A 187 2.34 -19.00 7.38
CA LEU A 187 1.74 -19.17 8.70
C LEU A 187 0.33 -19.73 8.55
N ALA A 188 -0.14 -20.45 9.56
CA ALA A 188 -1.53 -20.88 9.67
C ALA A 188 -2.23 -20.08 10.79
N ALA A 189 -3.46 -19.64 10.55
CA ALA A 189 -4.27 -18.89 11.49
C ALA A 189 -5.75 -19.28 11.39
N GLY A 190 -6.48 -19.15 12.51
CA GLY A 190 -7.94 -19.24 12.54
C GLY A 190 -8.55 -17.86 12.78
N ARG A 191 -9.60 -17.52 12.04
CA ARG A 191 -10.36 -16.28 12.18
C ARG A 191 -11.77 -16.49 12.71
N GLY A 192 -12.23 -17.75 12.77
CA GLY A 192 -13.60 -18.03 13.14
C GLY A 192 -14.59 -17.30 12.24
N GLU A 193 -15.59 -16.69 12.84
CA GLU A 193 -16.67 -15.95 12.18
C GLU A 193 -16.48 -14.43 12.15
N ILE A 194 -15.32 -13.90 12.56
CA ILE A 194 -15.10 -12.44 12.71
C ILE A 194 -15.39 -11.65 11.43
N GLU A 195 -15.21 -12.26 10.26
CA GLU A 195 -15.46 -11.64 8.95
C GLU A 195 -16.76 -12.18 8.29
N SER A 196 -17.61 -12.88 9.04
CA SER A 196 -18.89 -13.40 8.53
C SER A 196 -20.02 -12.38 8.64
N ASP A 197 -21.07 -12.54 7.82
CA ASP A 197 -22.31 -11.80 7.99
C ASP A 197 -23.10 -12.39 9.19
N ASN A 198 -23.07 -11.69 10.32
CA ASN A 198 -23.74 -12.13 11.56
C ASN A 198 -25.28 -12.19 11.44
N LYS A 199 -25.86 -11.77 10.32
CA LYS A 199 -27.31 -11.76 10.13
C LYS A 199 -27.84 -13.04 9.47
N ARG A 200 -26.98 -13.81 8.77
CA ARG A 200 -27.38 -15.02 8.04
C ARG A 200 -26.19 -15.98 7.93
N ASP A 201 -26.47 -17.29 8.13
CA ASP A 201 -25.50 -18.32 7.75
C ASP A 201 -25.25 -18.26 6.23
N ASN A 202 -24.09 -17.75 5.84
CA ASN A 202 -23.69 -17.61 4.45
C ASN A 202 -22.57 -18.65 4.13
N PRO A 203 -22.86 -19.67 3.29
CA PRO A 203 -21.85 -20.62 2.87
C PRO A 203 -20.60 -19.97 2.24
N GLY A 204 -20.73 -18.77 1.70
CA GLY A 204 -19.62 -18.01 1.12
C GLY A 204 -18.58 -17.54 2.14
N ASP A 205 -18.96 -17.48 3.43
CA ASP A 205 -18.07 -17.07 4.52
C ASP A 205 -17.16 -18.22 4.96
N ARG A 206 -17.57 -19.48 4.70
CA ARG A 206 -16.78 -20.67 4.95
C ARG A 206 -15.73 -20.85 3.85
N LYS A 207 -14.49 -20.45 4.15
CA LYS A 207 -13.39 -20.43 3.19
C LYS A 207 -12.05 -20.65 3.87
N VAL A 208 -11.06 -21.03 3.08
CA VAL A 208 -9.65 -20.89 3.43
C VAL A 208 -9.08 -19.79 2.56
N LEU A 209 -8.48 -18.82 3.21
CA LEU A 209 -7.91 -17.64 2.57
C LEU A 209 -6.38 -17.70 2.61
N PHE A 210 -5.73 -17.53 1.47
CA PHE A 210 -4.30 -17.31 1.39
C PHE A 210 -4.09 -15.79 1.28
N ARG A 211 -3.69 -15.17 2.38
CA ARG A 211 -3.52 -13.72 2.52
C ARG A 211 -2.07 -13.34 2.41
N PHE A 212 -1.77 -12.37 1.56
CA PHE A 212 -0.46 -11.76 1.53
C PHE A 212 -0.30 -10.72 2.62
N GLN A 213 0.89 -10.71 3.24
CA GLN A 213 1.38 -9.59 4.01
C GLN A 213 2.52 -8.95 3.22
N PHE A 214 2.32 -7.71 2.82
CA PHE A 214 3.31 -6.96 2.05
C PHE A 214 4.19 -6.14 2.99
N ARG A 215 5.48 -6.07 2.69
CA ARG A 215 6.45 -5.28 3.46
C ARG A 215 6.11 -3.79 3.43
N SER A 216 5.65 -3.29 2.30
CA SER A 216 5.18 -1.91 2.15
C SER A 216 4.04 -1.56 3.11
N ASP A 217 3.13 -2.50 3.39
CA ASP A 217 2.02 -2.29 4.33
C ASP A 217 2.49 -2.31 5.80
N GLU A 218 3.50 -3.11 6.14
CA GLU A 218 4.10 -3.16 7.47
C GLU A 218 4.83 -1.85 7.79
N LEU A 219 5.64 -1.34 6.87
CA LEU A 219 6.35 -0.07 7.04
C LEU A 219 5.40 1.13 7.22
N LYS A 220 4.27 1.15 6.50
CA LYS A 220 3.24 2.19 6.69
C LYS A 220 2.67 2.16 8.11
N LYS A 221 2.43 0.98 8.69
CA LYS A 221 1.92 0.84 10.07
C LYS A 221 2.92 1.30 11.12
N ASP A 222 4.20 1.04 10.92
CA ASP A 222 5.24 1.44 11.87
C ASP A 222 5.44 2.97 11.87
N ILE A 223 5.38 3.62 10.71
CA ILE A 223 5.45 5.08 10.60
C ILE A 223 4.28 5.74 11.34
N VAL A 224 3.06 5.25 11.17
CA VAL A 224 1.88 5.79 11.85
C VAL A 224 1.96 5.60 13.37
N LYS A 225 2.51 4.49 13.87
CA LYS A 225 2.68 4.25 15.30
C LYS A 225 3.75 5.14 15.93
N THR A 226 4.77 5.55 15.18
CA THR A 226 5.86 6.40 15.69
C THR A 226 5.47 7.88 15.69
N SER A 227 4.40 8.25 14.97
CA SER A 227 3.89 9.63 14.87
C SER A 227 2.74 9.95 15.84
N LEU A 228 2.35 9.02 16.70
CA LEU A 228 1.37 9.17 17.80
C LEU A 228 2.06 9.14 19.17
#